data_ede008dd1faaf3c0f95972815bc83f9f
#
_entry.id   ede008dd1faaf3c0f95972815bc83f9f
#
_cell.length_a   1.000
_cell.length_b   1.000
_cell.length_c   1.000
_cell.angle_alpha   90.00
_cell.angle_beta   90.00
_cell.angle_gamma   90.00
#
_symmetry.space_group_name_H-M   'P 1'
#
loop_
_entity.id
_entity.type
_entity.pdbx_description
1 polymer ?
#
loop_
_entity_poly.entity_id
_entity_poly.type
_entity_poly.pdbx_seq_one_letter_code
_entity_poly.pdbx_strand_id
1 'polypeptide(L)'
;MRNYSILSLSLISLVAFSSCSKLGPLSADNFTVEPNPLETLGGEVPATVNGVFPVKYMKPKAVVTVTPELRYADGKVAKGQSATFQGERVMGNDQTISYKMGGRYTMKTSFAYVPEMQKSDMYLTFDARLGKKKVEVPAVKVATGVLATSELYKQALMNAGGCIATDSFQRVRAQRVEANIKFLVNQANLRKSELKNGSVKEFVEMLKKINADREGLNLKNVEVAAYASPEGGFKFNDKLAGKRQSVSEAYVDKQLKAAKLGGANVDAHYTAQDWDGFKRLVQASNIQDKDVILRVLEMYKDPAEREQQIRNMSAGFRELADGILPELRRSRLIINYETVGRSDEQIKEQYKADAAQLSADELLYAATLTNDANEKEAIYKKAAECYDKDYRAYNNLAVMAFNKGDENAAKSYVKQAFAKDQKAPEGYANLALIALRNGNIAEAESNLSNAINANGFGEVMGNLNIAKGNYATAVKNFEGSKSNSAALAQILNKDYAAAVATLKDQKNADALSDYLMAIVQNRQGNTAAAQDYLNSAIKKNSALSQYADNDLEFANLKK
;
A
#
# COMPACT_ATOMS: atom_id res chain seq x y z
N MET A 1 -9.97 32.36 8.29
CA MET A 1 -9.39 33.14 9.41
C MET A 1 -10.54 33.47 10.35
N ARG A 2 -10.63 32.79 11.45
CA ARG A 2 -11.69 32.99 12.43
C ARG A 2 -11.04 33.40 13.74
N ASN A 3 -11.27 34.68 14.14
CA ASN A 3 -10.77 35.24 15.39
C ASN A 3 -11.50 34.58 16.55
N TYR A 4 -10.79 33.88 17.40
CA TYR A 4 -11.28 33.44 18.70
C TYR A 4 -11.11 34.59 19.69
N SER A 5 -12.19 35.27 20.00
CA SER A 5 -12.24 36.20 21.12
C SER A 5 -12.39 35.39 22.41
N ILE A 6 -11.29 35.13 23.09
CA ILE A 6 -11.30 34.57 24.44
C ILE A 6 -11.47 35.74 25.41
N LEU A 7 -12.63 35.82 26.09
CA LEU A 7 -12.80 36.70 27.23
C LEU A 7 -11.91 36.19 28.37
N SER A 8 -10.78 36.85 28.55
CA SER A 8 -9.93 36.67 29.73
C SER A 8 -10.42 37.58 30.86
N LEU A 9 -11.04 36.99 31.88
CA LEU A 9 -11.23 37.68 33.16
C LEU A 9 -9.89 37.73 33.87
N SER A 10 -9.22 38.89 33.77
CA SER A 10 -7.99 39.17 34.51
C SER A 10 -8.32 39.64 35.92
N LEU A 11 -8.05 38.80 36.92
CA LEU A 11 -7.97 39.20 38.31
C LEU A 11 -6.62 39.88 38.54
N ILE A 12 -6.60 41.21 38.55
CA ILE A 12 -5.41 42.01 38.90
C ILE A 12 -5.32 42.07 40.41
N SER A 13 -4.40 41.33 41.02
CA SER A 13 -3.93 41.60 42.37
C SER A 13 -2.65 42.44 42.29
N LEU A 14 -2.77 43.74 42.50
CA LEU A 14 -1.67 44.66 42.66
C LEU A 14 -1.01 44.42 44.05
N VAL A 15 0.20 43.84 44.05
CA VAL A 15 1.09 43.89 45.18
C VAL A 15 2.29 44.75 44.81
N ALA A 16 2.30 45.99 45.23
CA ALA A 16 3.43 46.89 45.08
C ALA A 16 4.51 46.56 46.12
N PHE A 17 5.64 46.00 45.70
CA PHE A 17 6.86 45.94 46.50
C PHE A 17 7.97 46.73 45.85
N SER A 18 8.35 47.83 46.48
CA SER A 18 9.52 48.63 46.16
C SER A 18 10.79 47.91 46.62
N SER A 19 11.68 47.57 45.70
CA SER A 19 13.08 47.29 46.00
C SER A 19 13.93 47.42 44.73
N CYS A 20 14.93 48.30 44.77
CA CYS A 20 15.85 48.54 43.65
C CYS A 20 16.76 47.37 43.22
N SER A 21 16.59 46.19 43.81
CA SER A 21 17.42 45.01 43.56
C SER A 21 16.65 43.84 42.89
N LYS A 22 15.46 44.06 42.34
CA LYS A 22 14.62 43.00 41.73
C LYS A 22 14.52 43.19 40.23
N LEU A 23 14.43 42.08 39.48
CA LEU A 23 13.83 42.05 38.15
C LEU A 23 12.30 42.01 38.36
N GLY A 24 11.55 42.80 37.61
CA GLY A 24 10.09 42.79 37.70
C GLY A 24 9.47 41.46 37.23
N PRO A 25 8.17 41.26 37.47
CA PRO A 25 7.48 40.14 36.87
C PRO A 25 7.40 40.31 35.36
N LEU A 26 7.39 39.18 34.60
CA LEU A 26 7.04 39.14 33.18
C LEU A 26 5.56 38.78 33.04
N SER A 27 4.89 39.36 32.06
CA SER A 27 3.50 39.05 31.71
C SER A 27 3.44 38.00 30.62
N ALA A 28 2.32 37.28 30.53
CA ALA A 28 2.04 36.39 29.41
C ALA A 28 2.11 37.11 28.05
N ASP A 29 1.78 38.41 28.01
CA ASP A 29 1.86 39.25 26.79
C ASP A 29 3.29 39.43 26.25
N ASN A 30 4.28 39.10 27.06
CA ASN A 30 5.68 39.11 26.62
C ASN A 30 6.06 37.88 25.80
N PHE A 31 5.16 36.91 25.65
CA PHE A 31 5.47 35.63 25.01
C PHE A 31 4.36 35.22 24.03
N THR A 32 4.78 34.64 22.92
CA THR A 32 3.89 33.90 22.04
C THR A 32 4.44 32.50 21.84
N VAL A 33 3.56 31.51 21.83
CA VAL A 33 3.90 30.09 21.63
C VAL A 33 3.16 29.56 20.40
N GLU A 34 3.87 28.87 19.56
CA GLU A 34 3.33 28.25 18.36
C GLU A 34 3.72 26.76 18.28
N PRO A 35 2.73 25.85 18.06
CA PRO A 35 1.28 26.09 17.99
C PRO A 35 0.68 26.39 19.37
N ASN A 36 -0.52 27.02 19.40
CA ASN A 36 -1.30 27.22 20.64
C ASN A 36 -2.79 27.02 20.32
N PRO A 37 -3.44 25.97 20.86
CA PRO A 37 -2.89 25.00 21.81
C PRO A 37 -1.73 24.19 21.22
N LEU A 38 -0.91 23.61 22.12
CA LEU A 38 0.17 22.71 21.70
C LEU A 38 -0.40 21.46 21.00
N GLU A 39 0.31 20.92 20.04
CA GLU A 39 -0.11 19.75 19.24
C GLU A 39 0.98 18.67 19.19
N THR A 40 0.59 17.39 19.13
CA THR A 40 1.53 16.30 18.89
C THR A 40 1.95 16.25 17.43
N LEU A 41 3.24 15.99 17.20
CA LEU A 41 3.82 15.76 15.90
C LEU A 41 4.93 14.69 16.02
N GLY A 42 4.72 13.54 15.41
CA GLY A 42 5.72 12.46 15.42
C GLY A 42 6.02 11.90 16.81
N GLY A 43 5.04 11.84 17.72
CA GLY A 43 5.22 11.39 19.11
C GLY A 43 5.85 12.42 20.05
N GLU A 44 6.10 13.64 19.55
CA GLU A 44 6.67 14.75 20.29
C GLU A 44 5.65 15.90 20.39
N VAL A 45 5.88 16.81 21.33
CA VAL A 45 5.14 18.07 21.47
C VAL A 45 6.11 19.23 21.20
N PRO A 46 6.32 19.61 19.93
CA PRO A 46 7.19 20.72 19.59
C PRO A 46 6.52 22.06 19.93
N ALA A 47 7.32 23.02 20.36
CA ALA A 47 6.88 24.40 20.61
C ALA A 47 7.95 25.40 20.24
N THR A 48 7.55 26.48 19.59
CA THR A 48 8.38 27.65 19.35
C THR A 48 7.91 28.78 20.27
N VAL A 49 8.78 29.26 21.13
CA VAL A 49 8.51 30.38 22.04
C VAL A 49 9.19 31.62 21.51
N ASN A 50 8.41 32.62 21.17
CA ASN A 50 8.92 33.98 20.89
C ASN A 50 8.71 34.85 22.14
N GLY A 51 9.80 35.35 22.70
CA GLY A 51 9.77 36.13 23.92
C GLY A 51 10.33 37.55 23.74
N VAL A 52 9.81 38.46 24.52
CA VAL A 52 10.26 39.87 24.57
C VAL A 52 10.65 40.23 26.00
N PHE A 53 11.90 40.61 26.22
CA PHE A 53 12.30 41.31 27.43
C PHE A 53 11.99 42.79 27.27
N PRO A 54 11.12 43.38 28.12
CA PRO A 54 10.74 44.78 28.01
C PRO A 54 11.93 45.75 28.20
N VAL A 55 11.75 46.97 27.74
CA VAL A 55 12.66 48.09 28.02
C VAL A 55 12.89 48.21 29.53
N LYS A 56 14.15 48.40 29.95
CA LYS A 56 14.61 48.48 31.34
C LYS A 56 14.45 47.21 32.18
N TYR A 57 14.12 46.08 31.58
CA TYR A 57 14.00 44.80 32.28
C TYR A 57 15.37 44.16 32.56
N MET A 58 16.14 43.90 31.51
CA MET A 58 17.42 43.18 31.61
C MET A 58 18.52 44.14 32.14
N LYS A 59 18.67 44.20 33.46
CA LYS A 59 19.71 45.01 34.07
C LYS A 59 21.11 44.62 33.59
N PRO A 60 22.08 45.55 33.51
CA PRO A 60 23.39 45.29 32.88
C PRO A 60 24.18 44.10 33.43
N LYS A 61 23.98 43.73 34.70
CA LYS A 61 24.62 42.57 35.36
C LYS A 61 23.67 41.40 35.56
N ALA A 62 22.50 41.40 34.90
CA ALA A 62 21.51 40.33 35.01
C ALA A 62 21.87 39.12 34.11
N VAL A 63 21.58 37.92 34.58
CA VAL A 63 21.55 36.69 33.78
C VAL A 63 20.23 36.02 34.08
N VAL A 64 19.52 35.62 33.03
CA VAL A 64 18.20 34.97 33.12
C VAL A 64 18.20 33.73 32.25
N THR A 65 18.05 32.57 32.86
CA THR A 65 17.81 31.31 32.15
C THR A 65 16.32 31.05 32.12
N VAL A 66 15.77 30.92 30.92
CA VAL A 66 14.36 30.61 30.65
C VAL A 66 14.24 29.14 30.35
N THR A 67 13.40 28.43 31.11
CA THR A 67 13.14 27.00 30.92
C THR A 67 11.65 26.77 30.65
N PRO A 68 11.26 26.22 29.49
CA PRO A 68 9.90 25.78 29.26
C PRO A 68 9.59 24.54 30.10
N GLU A 69 8.43 24.52 30.76
CA GLU A 69 7.93 23.41 31.53
C GLU A 69 6.50 23.08 31.12
N LEU A 70 6.25 21.84 30.75
CA LEU A 70 4.90 21.33 30.52
C LEU A 70 4.45 20.64 31.83
N ARG A 71 3.42 21.19 32.47
CA ARG A 71 2.87 20.71 33.74
C ARG A 71 1.58 19.98 33.47
N TYR A 72 1.48 18.73 33.93
CA TYR A 72 0.36 17.83 33.65
C TYR A 72 0.14 16.86 34.82
N ALA A 73 -0.95 16.14 34.80
CA ALA A 73 -1.36 15.10 35.76
C ALA A 73 -0.65 15.11 37.11
N ASP A 74 -1.37 15.44 38.18
CA ASP A 74 -0.92 15.34 39.58
C ASP A 74 0.44 15.97 39.88
N GLY A 75 0.78 17.05 39.15
CA GLY A 75 2.02 17.81 39.39
C GLY A 75 3.26 17.28 38.68
N LYS A 76 3.10 16.33 37.72
CA LYS A 76 4.21 15.94 36.84
C LYS A 76 4.68 17.12 35.98
N VAL A 77 5.98 17.18 35.73
CA VAL A 77 6.60 18.25 34.95
C VAL A 77 7.58 17.66 33.94
N ALA A 78 7.38 17.97 32.67
CA ALA A 78 8.39 17.76 31.63
C ALA A 78 9.11 19.08 31.36
N LYS A 79 10.44 19.05 31.35
CA LYS A 79 11.28 20.25 31.09
C LYS A 79 11.79 20.21 29.67
N GLY A 80 11.64 21.32 28.98
CA GLY A 80 12.21 21.54 27.65
C GLY A 80 13.61 22.14 27.71
N GLN A 81 14.18 22.41 26.54
CA GLN A 81 15.50 22.99 26.40
C GLN A 81 15.50 24.43 26.93
N SER A 82 16.42 24.75 27.82
CA SER A 82 16.59 26.08 28.41
C SER A 82 17.41 26.99 27.48
N ALA A 83 17.15 28.30 27.55
CA ALA A 83 17.96 29.34 26.93
C ALA A 83 18.38 30.40 27.95
N THR A 84 19.64 30.82 27.89
CA THR A 84 20.20 31.84 28.82
C THR A 84 20.40 33.17 28.11
N PHE A 85 20.07 34.23 28.78
CA PHE A 85 20.19 35.63 28.33
C PHE A 85 20.95 36.47 29.33
N GLN A 86 21.75 37.42 28.85
CA GLN A 86 22.61 38.23 29.70
C GLN A 86 22.44 39.71 29.43
N GLY A 87 22.70 40.51 30.47
CA GLY A 87 22.76 41.96 30.37
C GLY A 87 24.11 42.44 29.84
N GLU A 88 24.17 43.68 29.37
CA GLU A 88 25.27 44.30 28.62
C GLU A 88 26.64 44.32 29.36
N ARG A 89 26.68 44.09 30.67
CA ARG A 89 27.93 44.05 31.48
C ARG A 89 28.27 42.67 32.01
N VAL A 90 27.63 41.66 31.51
CA VAL A 90 27.96 40.24 31.79
C VAL A 90 28.97 39.78 30.76
N MET A 91 30.10 39.26 31.21
CA MET A 91 31.12 38.65 30.34
C MET A 91 30.74 37.20 30.13
N GLY A 92 30.17 36.90 28.97
CA GLY A 92 29.71 35.57 28.60
C GLY A 92 29.31 35.51 27.11
N ASN A 93 28.94 34.33 26.61
CA ASN A 93 28.59 34.08 25.20
C ASN A 93 27.09 34.00 24.97
N ASP A 94 26.26 34.22 26.00
CA ASP A 94 24.82 34.18 25.89
C ASP A 94 24.27 35.42 25.14
N GLN A 95 23.05 35.32 24.61
CA GLN A 95 22.45 36.45 23.92
C GLN A 95 22.32 37.65 24.85
N THR A 96 22.97 38.77 24.46
CA THR A 96 22.93 40.00 25.21
C THR A 96 21.67 40.80 24.92
N ILE A 97 20.96 41.19 25.98
CA ILE A 97 19.73 41.98 25.91
C ILE A 97 20.01 43.39 26.42
N SER A 98 19.67 44.42 25.63
CA SER A 98 19.88 45.81 25.99
C SER A 98 18.93 46.27 27.10
N TYR A 99 19.49 46.93 28.09
CA TYR A 99 18.69 47.56 29.14
C TYR A 99 17.81 48.69 28.61
N LYS A 100 18.36 49.49 27.69
CA LYS A 100 17.66 50.67 27.15
C LYS A 100 16.59 50.31 26.11
N MET A 101 16.82 49.27 25.30
CA MET A 101 15.96 48.95 24.17
C MET A 101 15.12 47.70 24.41
N GLY A 102 15.45 46.90 25.42
CA GLY A 102 14.90 45.54 25.55
C GLY A 102 15.50 44.58 24.54
N GLY A 103 14.83 43.45 24.29
CA GLY A 103 15.27 42.50 23.30
C GLY A 103 14.24 41.42 23.03
N ARG A 104 14.31 40.85 21.84
CA ARG A 104 13.47 39.72 21.40
C ARG A 104 14.32 38.47 21.26
N TYR A 105 13.70 37.33 21.49
CA TYR A 105 14.32 36.03 21.27
C TYR A 105 13.30 34.99 20.77
N THR A 106 13.81 33.98 20.13
CA THR A 106 13.04 32.79 19.73
C THR A 106 13.78 31.57 20.26
N MET A 107 13.06 30.69 20.93
CA MET A 107 13.58 29.41 21.38
C MET A 107 12.64 28.29 20.93
N LYS A 108 13.24 27.17 20.54
CA LYS A 108 12.50 25.95 20.16
C LYS A 108 12.69 24.92 21.25
N THR A 109 11.64 24.20 21.55
CA THR A 109 11.65 23.09 22.52
C THR A 109 10.76 21.98 22.02
N SER A 110 10.93 20.78 22.55
CA SER A 110 10.05 19.65 22.34
C SER A 110 9.96 18.83 23.61
N PHE A 111 8.83 18.14 23.79
CA PHE A 111 8.60 17.23 24.91
C PHE A 111 8.16 15.89 24.34
N ALA A 112 8.74 14.78 24.79
CA ALA A 112 8.26 13.45 24.45
C ALA A 112 6.82 13.30 24.97
N TYR A 113 5.87 12.99 24.07
CA TYR A 113 4.45 12.95 24.40
C TYR A 113 4.10 11.73 25.27
N VAL A 114 3.30 11.97 26.29
CA VAL A 114 2.59 10.93 27.04
C VAL A 114 1.10 11.28 27.13
N PRO A 115 0.16 10.29 27.19
CA PRO A 115 -1.28 10.56 27.12
C PRO A 115 -1.80 11.53 28.17
N GLU A 116 -1.20 11.56 29.35
CA GLU A 116 -1.58 12.46 30.44
C GLU A 116 -1.32 13.95 30.11
N MET A 117 -0.53 14.25 29.08
CA MET A 117 -0.26 15.61 28.62
C MET A 117 -1.43 16.26 27.89
N GLN A 118 -2.49 15.54 27.53
CA GLN A 118 -3.69 16.13 26.92
C GLN A 118 -4.27 17.27 27.77
N LYS A 119 -4.25 17.11 29.11
CA LYS A 119 -4.54 18.19 30.06
C LYS A 119 -3.24 18.71 30.65
N SER A 120 -2.69 19.73 30.04
CA SER A 120 -1.46 20.34 30.49
C SER A 120 -1.43 21.83 30.26
N ASP A 121 -0.57 22.51 31.01
CA ASP A 121 -0.27 23.91 30.83
C ASP A 121 1.23 24.10 30.69
N MET A 122 1.63 24.85 29.68
CA MET A 122 3.02 25.23 29.47
C MET A 122 3.36 26.49 30.24
N TYR A 123 4.38 26.39 31.05
CA TYR A 123 4.94 27.52 31.80
C TYR A 123 6.34 27.81 31.31
N LEU A 124 6.74 29.09 31.40
CA LEU A 124 8.14 29.50 31.38
C LEU A 124 8.57 29.77 32.82
N THR A 125 9.63 29.09 33.24
CA THR A 125 10.28 29.32 34.54
C THR A 125 11.58 30.02 34.32
N PHE A 126 11.99 30.83 35.33
CA PHE A 126 13.13 31.74 35.22
C PHE A 126 14.10 31.48 36.36
N ASP A 127 15.33 31.04 36.04
CA ASP A 127 16.45 31.14 36.97
C ASP A 127 17.21 32.42 36.69
N ALA A 128 17.02 33.40 37.57
CA ALA A 128 17.54 34.73 37.37
C ALA A 128 18.53 35.16 38.48
N ARG A 129 19.59 35.85 38.09
CA ARG A 129 20.56 36.45 39.02
C ARG A 129 20.96 37.83 38.58
N LEU A 130 21.26 38.68 39.56
CA LEU A 130 21.80 40.01 39.35
C LEU A 130 23.20 40.08 40.00
N GLY A 131 24.23 39.96 39.21
CA GLY A 131 25.59 39.69 39.67
C GLY A 131 25.65 38.33 40.38
N LYS A 132 26.02 38.32 41.68
CA LYS A 132 26.06 37.10 42.49
C LYS A 132 24.74 36.77 43.22
N LYS A 133 23.76 37.68 43.18
CA LYS A 133 22.50 37.55 43.94
C LYS A 133 21.44 36.88 43.09
N LYS A 134 20.85 35.78 43.58
CA LYS A 134 19.66 35.16 42.98
C LYS A 134 18.45 36.08 43.13
N VAL A 135 17.66 36.20 42.07
CA VAL A 135 16.47 37.06 42.00
C VAL A 135 15.29 36.17 41.62
N GLU A 136 14.20 36.27 42.33
CA GLU A 136 12.98 35.53 42.04
C GLU A 136 12.20 36.24 40.94
N VAL A 137 11.84 35.45 39.89
CA VAL A 137 10.93 35.84 38.81
C VAL A 137 9.84 34.79 38.74
N PRO A 138 8.56 35.17 38.92
CA PRO A 138 7.46 34.22 38.87
C PRO A 138 7.35 33.51 37.53
N ALA A 139 6.96 32.22 37.57
CA ALA A 139 6.66 31.46 36.37
C ALA A 139 5.45 32.05 35.64
N VAL A 140 5.46 32.01 34.34
CA VAL A 140 4.38 32.53 33.47
C VAL A 140 3.76 31.39 32.66
N LYS A 141 2.45 31.24 32.76
CA LYS A 141 1.69 30.33 31.86
C LYS A 141 1.62 30.95 30.46
N VAL A 142 2.04 30.24 29.45
CA VAL A 142 2.17 30.75 28.07
C VAL A 142 1.38 29.99 27.03
N ALA A 143 1.04 28.73 27.29
CA ALA A 143 0.20 27.91 26.39
C ALA A 143 -0.58 26.87 27.18
N THR A 144 -1.57 26.27 26.51
CA THR A 144 -2.35 25.15 27.00
C THR A 144 -2.20 24.01 25.99
N GLY A 145 -2.19 22.82 26.43
CA GLY A 145 -2.04 21.71 25.50
C GLY A 145 -2.54 20.43 26.09
N VAL A 146 -2.53 19.33 25.38
CA VAL A 146 -2.00 19.08 24.03
C VAL A 146 -3.11 18.49 23.15
N LEU A 147 -3.27 19.00 21.92
CA LEU A 147 -4.08 18.33 20.90
C LEU A 147 -3.32 17.06 20.45
N ALA A 148 -3.88 15.89 20.76
CA ALA A 148 -3.24 14.60 20.51
C ALA A 148 -3.91 13.83 19.37
N THR A 149 -4.54 14.54 18.43
CA THR A 149 -5.32 13.95 17.33
C THR A 149 -4.47 12.99 16.48
N SER A 150 -3.17 13.28 16.28
CA SER A 150 -2.29 12.37 15.53
C SER A 150 -2.14 11.00 16.21
N GLU A 151 -2.21 10.93 17.54
CA GLU A 151 -2.05 9.67 18.29
C GLU A 151 -3.23 8.70 18.11
N LEU A 152 -4.36 9.19 17.56
CA LEU A 152 -5.50 8.33 17.20
C LEU A 152 -5.14 7.28 16.14
N TYR A 153 -3.98 7.40 15.45
CA TYR A 153 -3.52 6.36 14.54
C TYR A 153 -3.36 5.00 15.24
N LYS A 154 -2.97 4.99 16.52
CA LYS A 154 -2.86 3.75 17.31
C LYS A 154 -4.22 3.07 17.48
N GLN A 155 -5.28 3.85 17.69
CA GLN A 155 -6.65 3.33 17.75
C GLN A 155 -7.15 2.89 16.37
N ALA A 156 -6.83 3.63 15.32
CA ALA A 156 -7.15 3.23 13.95
C ALA A 156 -6.49 1.90 13.57
N LEU A 157 -5.27 1.65 14.04
CA LEU A 157 -4.55 0.38 13.86
C LEU A 157 -5.18 -0.81 14.61
N MET A 158 -5.96 -0.58 15.67
CA MET A 158 -6.69 -1.68 16.34
C MET A 158 -7.73 -2.33 15.43
N ASN A 159 -8.29 -1.56 14.48
CA ASN A 159 -9.28 -2.00 13.52
C ASN A 159 -8.72 -2.05 12.07
N ALA A 160 -7.43 -1.83 11.88
CA ALA A 160 -6.76 -2.04 10.60
C ALA A 160 -6.77 -3.54 10.28
N GLY A 161 -7.30 -3.91 9.13
CA GLY A 161 -7.54 -5.31 8.77
C GLY A 161 -6.29 -6.19 8.62
N GLY A 162 -5.08 -5.67 8.81
CA GLY A 162 -3.81 -6.37 8.55
C GLY A 162 -3.55 -6.62 7.06
N CYS A 163 -2.37 -7.13 6.73
CA CYS A 163 -1.97 -7.45 5.36
C CYS A 163 -2.22 -8.93 5.06
N ILE A 164 -3.34 -9.22 4.44
CA ILE A 164 -3.74 -10.57 4.00
C ILE A 164 -2.94 -10.95 2.75
N ALA A 165 -2.30 -12.11 2.75
CA ALA A 165 -1.75 -12.70 1.54
C ALA A 165 -2.90 -13.19 0.64
N THR A 166 -2.83 -12.83 -0.65
CA THR A 166 -3.90 -13.09 -1.63
C THR A 166 -4.04 -14.59 -1.93
N ASP A 167 -5.27 -15.02 -2.24
CA ASP A 167 -5.56 -16.41 -2.57
C ASP A 167 -5.04 -16.85 -3.95
N SER A 168 -4.84 -15.90 -4.88
CA SER A 168 -4.46 -16.15 -6.28
C SER A 168 -5.48 -17.00 -7.05
N PHE A 169 -6.69 -17.19 -6.53
CA PHE A 169 -7.74 -17.99 -7.17
C PHE A 169 -8.23 -17.33 -8.45
N GLN A 170 -8.23 -18.11 -9.52
CA GLN A 170 -8.79 -17.72 -10.80
C GLN A 170 -9.78 -18.80 -11.24
N ARG A 171 -11.07 -18.48 -11.19
CA ARG A 171 -12.12 -19.42 -11.60
C ARG A 171 -12.03 -19.78 -13.07
N VAL A 172 -11.72 -18.83 -13.92
CA VAL A 172 -11.59 -19.02 -15.35
C VAL A 172 -10.15 -18.81 -15.76
N ARG A 173 -9.54 -19.84 -16.38
CA ARG A 173 -8.16 -19.76 -16.87
C ARG A 173 -8.13 -20.07 -18.35
N ALA A 174 -7.58 -19.16 -19.15
CA ALA A 174 -7.35 -19.38 -20.57
C ALA A 174 -6.27 -20.46 -20.78
N GLN A 175 -6.56 -21.39 -21.67
CA GLN A 175 -5.71 -22.51 -22.01
C GLN A 175 -5.58 -22.63 -23.53
N ARG A 176 -4.50 -23.24 -23.97
CA ARG A 176 -4.21 -23.41 -25.38
C ARG A 176 -3.60 -24.79 -25.63
N VAL A 177 -4.10 -25.50 -26.64
CA VAL A 177 -3.50 -26.73 -27.19
C VAL A 177 -3.17 -26.49 -28.64
N GLU A 178 -1.95 -26.86 -29.05
CA GLU A 178 -1.45 -26.64 -30.41
C GLU A 178 -1.00 -27.95 -31.04
N ALA A 179 -1.37 -28.16 -32.29
CA ALA A 179 -0.87 -29.23 -33.13
C ALA A 179 -0.33 -28.70 -34.45
N ASN A 180 0.62 -29.40 -35.01
CA ASN A 180 1.23 -29.05 -36.29
C ASN A 180 1.04 -30.18 -37.30
N ILE A 181 0.55 -29.85 -38.51
CA ILE A 181 0.52 -30.72 -39.66
C ILE A 181 1.56 -30.22 -40.65
N LYS A 182 2.58 -31.04 -40.96
CA LYS A 182 3.66 -30.68 -41.89
C LYS A 182 3.33 -31.13 -43.30
N PHE A 183 3.74 -30.31 -44.28
CA PHE A 183 3.56 -30.57 -45.71
C PHE A 183 4.89 -30.80 -46.41
N LEU A 184 4.85 -31.59 -47.48
CA LEU A 184 5.99 -31.72 -48.39
C LEU A 184 6.15 -30.46 -49.23
N VAL A 185 7.31 -30.33 -49.85
CA VAL A 185 7.61 -29.23 -50.78
C VAL A 185 6.53 -29.16 -51.85
N ASN A 186 6.03 -27.94 -52.10
CA ASN A 186 5.01 -27.65 -53.12
C ASN A 186 3.70 -28.45 -53.00
N GLN A 187 3.42 -29.05 -51.83
CA GLN A 187 2.20 -29.84 -51.61
C GLN A 187 1.32 -29.24 -50.51
N ALA A 188 0.00 -29.48 -50.65
CA ALA A 188 -1.00 -29.12 -49.64
C ALA A 188 -1.81 -30.37 -49.18
N ASN A 189 -1.37 -31.57 -49.54
CA ASN A 189 -2.09 -32.82 -49.20
C ASN A 189 -1.82 -33.20 -47.75
N LEU A 190 -2.89 -33.53 -47.00
CA LEU A 190 -2.82 -34.06 -45.63
C LEU A 190 -2.36 -35.51 -45.67
N ARG A 191 -1.17 -35.78 -45.15
CA ARG A 191 -0.62 -37.15 -45.10
C ARG A 191 -1.15 -37.90 -43.87
N LYS A 192 -1.49 -39.18 -44.05
CA LYS A 192 -1.98 -40.03 -42.95
C LYS A 192 -1.01 -40.12 -41.78
N SER A 193 0.31 -40.06 -42.04
CA SER A 193 1.34 -40.05 -41.01
C SER A 193 1.26 -38.81 -40.15
N GLU A 194 1.06 -37.62 -40.75
CA GLU A 194 0.93 -36.35 -40.03
C GLU A 194 -0.34 -36.29 -39.18
N LEU A 195 -1.46 -36.81 -39.70
CA LEU A 195 -2.71 -36.88 -38.96
C LEU A 195 -2.69 -37.89 -37.80
N LYS A 196 -1.67 -38.72 -37.71
CA LYS A 196 -1.44 -39.69 -36.63
C LYS A 196 -0.31 -39.29 -35.69
N ASN A 197 0.33 -38.13 -35.90
CA ASN A 197 1.38 -37.64 -34.98
C ASN A 197 0.80 -37.34 -33.58
N GLY A 198 1.68 -37.26 -32.59
CA GLY A 198 1.27 -37.07 -31.18
C GLY A 198 0.44 -35.81 -30.96
N SER A 199 0.89 -34.67 -31.49
CA SER A 199 0.21 -33.39 -31.27
C SER A 199 -1.19 -33.31 -31.92
N VAL A 200 -1.36 -33.89 -33.10
CA VAL A 200 -2.68 -33.96 -33.74
C VAL A 200 -3.62 -34.89 -32.99
N LYS A 201 -3.12 -36.01 -32.43
CA LYS A 201 -3.92 -36.86 -31.55
C LYS A 201 -4.37 -36.12 -30.29
N GLU A 202 -3.45 -35.42 -29.62
CA GLU A 202 -3.76 -34.60 -28.44
C GLU A 202 -4.81 -33.53 -28.76
N PHE A 203 -4.70 -32.87 -29.92
CA PHE A 203 -5.69 -31.91 -30.39
C PHE A 203 -7.10 -32.56 -30.52
N VAL A 204 -7.18 -33.70 -31.15
CA VAL A 204 -8.46 -34.41 -31.31
C VAL A 204 -9.02 -34.91 -29.99
N GLU A 205 -8.17 -35.43 -29.09
CA GLU A 205 -8.59 -35.87 -27.76
C GLU A 205 -9.06 -34.67 -26.90
N MET A 206 -8.43 -33.49 -27.04
CA MET A 206 -8.88 -32.28 -26.34
C MET A 206 -10.28 -31.86 -26.81
N LEU A 207 -10.58 -31.88 -28.09
CA LEU A 207 -11.95 -31.63 -28.60
C LEU A 207 -12.99 -32.59 -27.99
N LYS A 208 -12.64 -33.87 -27.84
CA LYS A 208 -13.51 -34.84 -27.17
C LYS A 208 -13.70 -34.52 -25.69
N LYS A 209 -12.62 -34.15 -24.98
CA LYS A 209 -12.68 -33.77 -23.57
C LYS A 209 -13.57 -32.54 -23.36
N ILE A 210 -13.43 -31.50 -24.20
CA ILE A 210 -14.28 -30.31 -24.17
C ILE A 210 -15.76 -30.67 -24.36
N ASN A 211 -16.09 -31.61 -25.28
CA ASN A 211 -17.48 -32.04 -25.42
C ASN A 211 -17.98 -32.87 -24.23
N ALA A 212 -17.10 -33.64 -23.59
CA ALA A 212 -17.47 -34.49 -22.45
C ALA A 212 -17.68 -33.68 -21.16
N ASP A 213 -16.96 -32.55 -21.01
CA ASP A 213 -17.02 -31.69 -19.84
C ASP A 213 -17.25 -30.23 -20.28
N ARG A 214 -18.50 -29.90 -20.65
CA ARG A 214 -18.87 -28.56 -21.12
C ARG A 214 -19.02 -27.54 -20.00
N GLU A 215 -19.10 -27.98 -18.77
CA GLU A 215 -19.16 -27.09 -17.59
C GLU A 215 -17.76 -26.68 -17.17
N GLY A 216 -16.82 -27.63 -17.16
CA GLY A 216 -15.42 -27.36 -16.77
C GLY A 216 -14.52 -26.88 -17.89
N LEU A 217 -14.90 -27.06 -19.17
CA LEU A 217 -14.08 -26.70 -20.34
C LEU A 217 -14.92 -25.91 -21.36
N ASN A 218 -14.64 -24.64 -21.49
CA ASN A 218 -15.35 -23.73 -22.40
C ASN A 218 -14.51 -23.45 -23.65
N LEU A 219 -14.93 -24.02 -24.82
CA LEU A 219 -14.28 -23.75 -26.10
C LEU A 219 -14.55 -22.31 -26.55
N LYS A 220 -13.49 -21.55 -26.80
CA LYS A 220 -13.58 -20.17 -27.32
C LYS A 220 -13.57 -20.14 -28.84
N ASN A 221 -12.52 -20.67 -29.44
CA ASN A 221 -12.38 -20.83 -30.89
C ASN A 221 -11.32 -21.88 -31.21
N VAL A 222 -11.32 -22.30 -32.47
CA VAL A 222 -10.24 -23.08 -33.05
C VAL A 222 -9.59 -22.27 -34.15
N GLU A 223 -8.28 -22.04 -34.04
CA GLU A 223 -7.50 -21.31 -35.05
C GLU A 223 -6.79 -22.29 -35.99
N VAL A 224 -6.83 -22.00 -37.28
CA VAL A 224 -6.10 -22.72 -38.31
C VAL A 224 -5.17 -21.73 -39.02
N ALA A 225 -3.90 -21.76 -38.68
CA ALA A 225 -2.89 -20.88 -39.27
C ALA A 225 -1.99 -21.69 -40.23
N ALA A 226 -2.16 -21.49 -41.52
CA ALA A 226 -1.40 -22.21 -42.55
C ALA A 226 -0.24 -21.38 -43.09
N TYR A 227 0.88 -22.02 -43.35
CA TYR A 227 2.11 -21.33 -43.73
C TYR A 227 2.74 -22.00 -44.99
N ALA A 228 3.31 -21.18 -45.86
CA ALA A 228 4.34 -21.59 -46.78
C ALA A 228 5.71 -21.09 -46.30
N SER A 229 6.73 -21.90 -46.54
CA SER A 229 8.11 -21.50 -46.29
C SER A 229 8.53 -20.33 -47.21
N PRO A 230 9.44 -19.46 -46.79
CA PRO A 230 9.79 -18.28 -47.57
C PRO A 230 10.57 -18.57 -48.87
N GLU A 231 10.88 -19.82 -49.13
CA GLU A 231 11.47 -20.25 -50.41
C GLU A 231 10.44 -20.20 -51.55
N GLY A 232 10.82 -19.64 -52.68
CA GLY A 232 9.96 -19.55 -53.87
C GLY A 232 9.12 -18.26 -53.94
N GLY A 233 8.63 -17.97 -55.15
CA GLY A 233 7.96 -16.71 -55.45
C GLY A 233 6.65 -16.52 -54.66
N PHE A 234 6.39 -15.30 -54.22
CA PHE A 234 5.25 -14.91 -53.40
C PHE A 234 3.90 -15.39 -53.95
N LYS A 235 3.62 -15.17 -55.26
CA LYS A 235 2.35 -15.58 -55.90
C LYS A 235 2.09 -17.09 -55.84
N PHE A 236 3.15 -17.88 -55.92
CA PHE A 236 3.04 -19.32 -55.81
C PHE A 236 2.76 -19.74 -54.37
N ASN A 237 3.51 -19.17 -53.43
CA ASN A 237 3.37 -19.45 -51.98
C ASN A 237 2.02 -18.96 -51.44
N ASP A 238 1.49 -17.85 -51.93
CA ASP A 238 0.15 -17.35 -51.60
C ASP A 238 -0.93 -18.39 -51.94
N LYS A 239 -0.93 -18.91 -53.16
CA LYS A 239 -1.85 -19.99 -53.56
C LYS A 239 -1.62 -21.27 -52.78
N LEU A 240 -0.37 -21.61 -52.46
CA LEU A 240 -0.02 -22.82 -51.75
C LEU A 240 -0.46 -22.75 -50.27
N ALA A 241 -0.21 -21.63 -49.61
CA ALA A 241 -0.63 -21.41 -48.24
C ALA A 241 -2.15 -21.37 -48.10
N GLY A 242 -2.87 -20.72 -49.03
CA GLY A 242 -4.33 -20.76 -49.07
C GLY A 242 -4.90 -22.17 -49.26
N LYS A 243 -4.29 -23.00 -50.13
CA LYS A 243 -4.69 -24.41 -50.25
C LYS A 243 -4.43 -25.20 -48.96
N ARG A 244 -3.30 -24.96 -48.28
CA ARG A 244 -2.99 -25.58 -46.98
C ARG A 244 -3.99 -25.18 -45.92
N GLN A 245 -4.41 -23.90 -45.89
CA GLN A 245 -5.49 -23.42 -45.02
C GLN A 245 -6.77 -24.23 -45.29
N SER A 246 -7.26 -24.21 -46.51
CA SER A 246 -8.56 -24.84 -46.85
C SER A 246 -8.61 -26.34 -46.53
N VAL A 247 -7.53 -27.09 -46.78
CA VAL A 247 -7.53 -28.55 -46.44
C VAL A 247 -7.40 -28.79 -44.95
N SER A 248 -6.70 -27.90 -44.20
CA SER A 248 -6.57 -27.99 -42.74
C SER A 248 -7.85 -27.57 -42.05
N GLU A 249 -8.52 -26.52 -42.51
CA GLU A 249 -9.83 -26.08 -42.05
C GLU A 249 -10.89 -27.18 -42.25
N ALA A 250 -10.96 -27.76 -43.44
CA ALA A 250 -11.87 -28.90 -43.70
C ALA A 250 -11.58 -30.10 -42.78
N TYR A 251 -10.31 -30.34 -42.43
CA TYR A 251 -9.94 -31.38 -41.46
C TYR A 251 -10.45 -31.03 -40.05
N VAL A 252 -10.24 -29.79 -39.60
CA VAL A 252 -10.69 -29.28 -38.28
C VAL A 252 -12.22 -29.37 -38.20
N ASP A 253 -12.95 -28.90 -39.21
CA ASP A 253 -14.41 -28.97 -39.26
C ASP A 253 -14.92 -30.41 -39.13
N LYS A 254 -14.25 -31.36 -39.80
CA LYS A 254 -14.57 -32.77 -39.66
C LYS A 254 -14.36 -33.29 -38.23
N GLN A 255 -13.26 -32.86 -37.56
CA GLN A 255 -13.00 -33.27 -36.19
C GLN A 255 -14.00 -32.63 -35.20
N LEU A 256 -14.34 -31.35 -35.40
CA LEU A 256 -15.36 -30.65 -34.61
C LEU A 256 -16.74 -31.32 -34.71
N LYS A 257 -17.15 -31.66 -35.91
CA LYS A 257 -18.40 -32.43 -36.14
C LYS A 257 -18.37 -33.80 -35.45
N ALA A 258 -17.24 -34.52 -35.55
CA ALA A 258 -17.07 -35.82 -34.90
C ALA A 258 -17.07 -35.70 -33.36
N ALA A 259 -16.55 -34.61 -32.83
CA ALA A 259 -16.56 -34.26 -31.40
C ALA A 259 -17.87 -33.62 -30.93
N LYS A 260 -18.92 -33.50 -31.80
CA LYS A 260 -20.19 -32.81 -31.50
C LYS A 260 -20.05 -31.32 -31.12
N LEU A 261 -19.02 -30.68 -31.67
CA LEU A 261 -18.70 -29.25 -31.51
C LEU A 261 -18.84 -28.46 -32.81
N GLY A 262 -19.69 -28.92 -33.73
CA GLY A 262 -19.81 -28.41 -35.11
C GLY A 262 -20.31 -26.94 -35.23
N GLY A 263 -20.69 -26.30 -34.14
CA GLY A 263 -21.03 -24.86 -34.08
C GLY A 263 -19.88 -23.97 -33.56
N ALA A 264 -18.69 -24.54 -33.32
CA ALA A 264 -17.54 -23.77 -32.83
C ALA A 264 -17.05 -22.76 -33.87
N ASN A 265 -16.58 -21.63 -33.43
CA ASN A 265 -15.92 -20.62 -34.26
C ASN A 265 -14.56 -21.14 -34.73
N VAL A 266 -14.34 -21.20 -36.05
CA VAL A 266 -13.05 -21.55 -36.66
C VAL A 266 -12.49 -20.28 -37.31
N ASP A 267 -11.34 -19.85 -36.79
CA ASP A 267 -10.59 -18.71 -37.34
C ASP A 267 -9.46 -19.25 -38.22
N ALA A 268 -9.68 -19.21 -39.55
CA ALA A 268 -8.74 -19.76 -40.51
C ALA A 268 -8.04 -18.64 -41.30
N HIS A 269 -6.71 -18.65 -41.29
CA HIS A 269 -5.89 -17.72 -42.01
C HIS A 269 -4.60 -18.35 -42.53
N TYR A 270 -3.91 -17.67 -43.45
CA TYR A 270 -2.63 -18.15 -43.95
C TYR A 270 -1.59 -17.04 -44.12
N THR A 271 -0.34 -17.46 -44.16
CA THR A 271 0.83 -16.61 -44.43
C THR A 271 1.60 -17.17 -45.64
N ALA A 272 1.69 -16.39 -46.71
CA ALA A 272 2.31 -16.81 -47.97
C ALA A 272 3.82 -17.06 -47.83
N GLN A 273 4.51 -16.34 -46.96
CA GLN A 273 5.93 -16.51 -46.64
C GLN A 273 6.15 -16.23 -45.13
N ASP A 274 6.42 -17.29 -44.37
CA ASP A 274 6.58 -17.20 -42.89
C ASP A 274 7.99 -16.73 -42.50
N TRP A 275 8.30 -15.47 -42.80
CA TRP A 275 9.58 -14.87 -42.43
C TRP A 275 9.76 -14.73 -40.92
N ASP A 276 8.69 -14.54 -40.15
CA ASP A 276 8.75 -14.46 -38.68
C ASP A 276 9.04 -15.84 -38.06
N GLY A 277 8.39 -16.88 -38.57
CA GLY A 277 8.71 -18.25 -38.20
C GLY A 277 10.14 -18.64 -38.59
N PHE A 278 10.59 -18.22 -39.77
CA PHE A 278 11.96 -18.43 -40.23
C PHE A 278 12.96 -17.76 -39.27
N LYS A 279 12.77 -16.49 -38.93
CA LYS A 279 13.62 -15.76 -37.97
C LYS A 279 13.69 -16.48 -36.63
N ARG A 280 12.56 -16.88 -36.06
CA ARG A 280 12.51 -17.61 -34.78
C ARG A 280 13.25 -18.93 -34.82
N LEU A 281 13.07 -19.72 -35.87
CA LEU A 281 13.75 -21.02 -36.01
C LEU A 281 15.26 -20.84 -36.20
N VAL A 282 15.69 -19.87 -37.01
CA VAL A 282 17.12 -19.56 -37.17
C VAL A 282 17.71 -19.11 -35.85
N GLN A 283 17.05 -18.25 -35.10
CA GLN A 283 17.50 -17.79 -33.77
C GLN A 283 17.70 -18.97 -32.79
N ALA A 284 16.79 -19.92 -32.82
CA ALA A 284 16.83 -21.11 -31.95
C ALA A 284 17.78 -22.22 -32.42
N SER A 285 18.29 -22.12 -33.66
CA SER A 285 19.14 -23.15 -34.27
C SER A 285 20.64 -22.96 -33.93
N ASN A 286 21.42 -23.99 -34.24
CA ASN A 286 22.89 -23.98 -34.17
C ASN A 286 23.54 -23.93 -35.56
N ILE A 287 22.85 -23.42 -36.59
CA ILE A 287 23.42 -23.32 -37.95
C ILE A 287 24.62 -22.37 -37.97
N GLN A 288 25.61 -22.69 -38.80
CA GLN A 288 26.93 -22.03 -38.79
C GLN A 288 26.83 -20.53 -39.11
N ASP A 289 26.01 -20.11 -40.07
CA ASP A 289 25.90 -18.73 -40.52
C ASP A 289 24.71 -17.98 -39.92
N LYS A 290 24.24 -18.40 -38.74
CA LYS A 290 23.07 -17.85 -38.03
C LYS A 290 23.04 -16.31 -37.98
N ASP A 291 24.11 -15.70 -37.48
CA ASP A 291 24.16 -14.26 -37.29
C ASP A 291 24.16 -13.48 -38.62
N VAL A 292 24.76 -14.07 -39.67
CA VAL A 292 24.76 -13.48 -41.00
C VAL A 292 23.35 -13.52 -41.61
N ILE A 293 22.67 -14.66 -41.46
CA ILE A 293 21.27 -14.81 -41.94
C ILE A 293 20.36 -13.83 -41.21
N LEU A 294 20.48 -13.69 -39.89
CA LEU A 294 19.68 -12.75 -39.13
C LEU A 294 19.92 -11.29 -39.55
N ARG A 295 21.18 -10.92 -39.85
CA ARG A 295 21.48 -9.58 -40.40
C ARG A 295 20.86 -9.36 -41.79
N VAL A 296 20.87 -10.36 -42.65
CA VAL A 296 20.21 -10.28 -43.97
C VAL A 296 18.73 -9.99 -43.79
N LEU A 297 18.05 -10.65 -42.83
CA LEU A 297 16.65 -10.37 -42.53
C LEU A 297 16.37 -8.94 -42.05
N GLU A 298 17.32 -8.34 -41.38
CA GLU A 298 17.21 -6.95 -40.89
C GLU A 298 17.52 -5.91 -42.00
N MET A 299 18.50 -6.19 -42.84
CA MET A 299 18.96 -5.29 -43.87
C MET A 299 17.99 -5.20 -45.05
N TYR A 300 17.45 -6.32 -45.50
CA TYR A 300 16.58 -6.40 -46.67
C TYR A 300 15.12 -6.51 -46.23
N LYS A 301 14.30 -5.52 -46.60
CA LYS A 301 12.86 -5.53 -46.29
C LYS A 301 12.04 -6.26 -47.36
N ASP A 302 12.50 -6.24 -48.61
CA ASP A 302 11.85 -6.92 -49.72
C ASP A 302 12.06 -8.45 -49.58
N PRO A 303 10.97 -9.25 -49.60
CA PRO A 303 11.07 -10.69 -49.47
C PRO A 303 11.85 -11.39 -50.55
N ALA A 304 11.80 -10.90 -51.79
CA ALA A 304 12.54 -11.50 -52.90
C ALA A 304 14.05 -11.21 -52.80
N GLU A 305 14.42 -10.03 -52.36
CA GLU A 305 15.84 -9.69 -52.08
C GLU A 305 16.35 -10.55 -50.92
N ARG A 306 15.58 -10.71 -49.82
CA ARG A 306 15.95 -11.60 -48.71
C ARG A 306 16.24 -13.03 -49.18
N GLU A 307 15.32 -13.59 -49.97
CA GLU A 307 15.45 -14.93 -50.50
C GLU A 307 16.72 -15.06 -51.37
N GLN A 308 16.97 -14.10 -52.25
CA GLN A 308 18.15 -14.09 -53.15
C GLN A 308 19.45 -14.04 -52.35
N GLN A 309 19.53 -13.17 -51.32
CA GLN A 309 20.73 -13.06 -50.47
C GLN A 309 21.00 -14.34 -49.68
N ILE A 310 19.96 -14.94 -49.11
CA ILE A 310 20.08 -16.19 -48.36
C ILE A 310 20.50 -17.34 -49.30
N ARG A 311 19.96 -17.43 -50.51
CA ARG A 311 20.36 -18.42 -51.52
C ARG A 311 21.82 -18.29 -51.94
N ASN A 312 22.33 -17.05 -51.99
CA ASN A 312 23.74 -16.82 -52.34
C ASN A 312 24.71 -17.32 -51.26
N MET A 313 24.23 -17.62 -50.06
CA MET A 313 24.99 -18.22 -48.96
C MET A 313 24.98 -19.77 -49.09
N SER A 314 25.69 -20.31 -50.03
CA SER A 314 25.58 -21.70 -50.51
C SER A 314 25.72 -22.79 -49.42
N ALA A 315 26.58 -22.59 -48.41
CA ALA A 315 26.73 -23.52 -47.28
C ALA A 315 25.55 -23.42 -46.31
N GLY A 316 25.21 -22.20 -45.87
CA GLY A 316 24.10 -21.95 -44.95
C GLY A 316 22.73 -22.29 -45.55
N PHE A 317 22.54 -22.14 -46.88
CA PHE A 317 21.27 -22.49 -47.49
C PHE A 317 20.96 -23.99 -47.42
N ARG A 318 21.97 -24.87 -47.48
CA ARG A 318 21.75 -26.33 -47.36
C ARG A 318 21.25 -26.67 -45.94
N GLU A 319 21.88 -26.14 -44.92
CA GLU A 319 21.43 -26.32 -43.53
C GLU A 319 20.00 -25.79 -43.30
N LEU A 320 19.67 -24.65 -43.91
CA LEU A 320 18.31 -24.10 -43.88
C LEU A 320 17.31 -25.01 -44.59
N ALA A 321 17.67 -25.53 -45.77
CA ALA A 321 16.80 -26.39 -46.59
C ALA A 321 16.47 -27.71 -45.89
N ASP A 322 17.43 -28.26 -45.13
CA ASP A 322 17.28 -29.54 -44.46
C ASP A 322 16.69 -29.41 -43.05
N GLY A 323 17.02 -28.32 -42.31
CA GLY A 323 16.66 -28.15 -40.90
C GLY A 323 15.53 -27.15 -40.62
N ILE A 324 15.47 -26.03 -41.32
CA ILE A 324 14.58 -24.89 -40.99
C ILE A 324 13.34 -24.87 -41.90
N LEU A 325 13.52 -24.93 -43.22
CA LEU A 325 12.44 -24.76 -44.18
C LEU A 325 11.34 -25.85 -44.08
N PRO A 326 11.67 -27.12 -43.77
CA PRO A 326 10.64 -28.14 -43.56
C PRO A 326 9.70 -27.84 -42.40
N GLU A 327 10.20 -27.25 -41.34
CA GLU A 327 9.42 -26.86 -40.16
C GLU A 327 8.41 -25.72 -40.43
N LEU A 328 8.67 -24.91 -41.48
CA LEU A 328 7.81 -23.81 -41.89
C LEU A 328 6.68 -24.24 -42.85
N ARG A 329 6.79 -25.41 -43.45
CA ARG A 329 5.75 -25.99 -44.35
C ARG A 329 4.65 -26.67 -43.54
N ARG A 330 3.90 -25.87 -42.76
CA ARG A 330 2.95 -26.41 -41.77
C ARG A 330 1.61 -25.70 -41.77
N SER A 331 0.60 -26.36 -41.21
CA SER A 331 -0.56 -25.70 -40.62
C SER A 331 -0.53 -25.95 -39.10
N ARG A 332 -0.71 -24.89 -38.35
CA ARG A 332 -0.91 -24.90 -36.90
C ARG A 332 -2.40 -25.00 -36.64
N LEU A 333 -2.80 -25.94 -35.83
CA LEU A 333 -4.17 -26.11 -35.34
C LEU A 333 -4.15 -25.77 -33.87
N ILE A 334 -4.94 -24.80 -33.47
CA ILE A 334 -4.88 -24.28 -32.10
C ILE A 334 -6.28 -24.28 -31.51
N ILE A 335 -6.47 -24.97 -30.39
CA ILE A 335 -7.67 -24.86 -29.57
C ILE A 335 -7.42 -23.81 -28.50
N ASN A 336 -8.19 -22.73 -28.52
CA ASN A 336 -8.24 -21.78 -27.43
C ASN A 336 -9.49 -22.11 -26.60
N TYR A 337 -9.29 -22.43 -25.33
CA TYR A 337 -10.36 -22.79 -24.41
C TYR A 337 -10.11 -22.25 -23.02
N GLU A 338 -11.12 -22.26 -22.18
CA GLU A 338 -11.02 -21.88 -20.78
C GLU A 338 -11.31 -23.10 -19.91
N THR A 339 -10.54 -23.26 -18.85
CA THR A 339 -10.93 -24.13 -17.74
C THR A 339 -11.76 -23.31 -16.76
N VAL A 340 -12.91 -23.83 -16.36
CA VAL A 340 -13.82 -23.22 -15.38
C VAL A 340 -13.72 -24.01 -14.09
N GLY A 341 -13.19 -23.37 -13.04
CA GLY A 341 -13.10 -23.94 -11.70
C GLY A 341 -14.46 -23.93 -10.98
N ARG A 342 -14.45 -24.43 -9.74
CA ARG A 342 -15.65 -24.52 -8.89
C ARG A 342 -16.33 -23.18 -8.66
N SER A 343 -17.67 -23.17 -8.58
CA SER A 343 -18.45 -22.01 -8.14
C SER A 343 -18.24 -21.74 -6.64
N ASP A 344 -18.73 -20.59 -6.15
CA ASP A 344 -18.66 -20.25 -4.72
C ASP A 344 -19.42 -21.27 -3.87
N GLU A 345 -20.57 -21.72 -4.35
CA GLU A 345 -21.40 -22.74 -3.71
C GLU A 345 -20.66 -24.08 -3.66
N GLN A 346 -20.08 -24.51 -4.79
CA GLN A 346 -19.30 -25.73 -4.87
C GLN A 346 -18.07 -25.71 -3.96
N ILE A 347 -17.39 -24.56 -3.85
CA ILE A 347 -16.25 -24.40 -2.93
C ILE A 347 -16.72 -24.53 -1.48
N LYS A 348 -17.83 -23.86 -1.10
CA LYS A 348 -18.40 -23.96 0.27
C LYS A 348 -18.86 -25.38 0.60
N GLU A 349 -19.52 -26.06 -0.33
CA GLU A 349 -19.96 -27.45 -0.14
C GLU A 349 -18.77 -28.40 -0.03
N GLN A 350 -17.78 -28.25 -0.91
CA GLN A 350 -16.58 -29.09 -0.87
C GLN A 350 -15.75 -28.86 0.40
N TYR A 351 -15.65 -27.60 0.88
CA TYR A 351 -15.00 -27.29 2.15
C TYR A 351 -15.65 -28.05 3.31
N LYS A 352 -16.98 -28.10 3.34
CA LYS A 352 -17.74 -28.83 4.39
C LYS A 352 -17.62 -30.35 4.26
N ALA A 353 -17.63 -30.87 3.04
CA ALA A 353 -17.57 -32.29 2.78
C ALA A 353 -16.16 -32.86 2.98
N ASP A 354 -15.18 -32.27 2.31
CA ASP A 354 -13.76 -32.63 2.41
C ASP A 354 -12.89 -31.48 1.87
N ALA A 355 -12.37 -30.69 2.77
CA ALA A 355 -11.54 -29.51 2.45
C ALA A 355 -10.22 -29.89 1.75
N ALA A 356 -9.71 -31.12 1.93
CA ALA A 356 -8.46 -31.55 1.29
C ALA A 356 -8.59 -31.72 -0.23
N GLN A 357 -9.81 -31.75 -0.75
CA GLN A 357 -10.08 -31.79 -2.20
C GLN A 357 -10.06 -30.40 -2.86
N LEU A 358 -10.02 -29.32 -2.06
CA LEU A 358 -9.82 -27.97 -2.57
C LEU A 358 -8.32 -27.68 -2.70
N SER A 359 -7.92 -26.93 -3.73
CA SER A 359 -6.56 -26.43 -3.84
C SER A 359 -6.26 -25.37 -2.77
N ALA A 360 -4.97 -25.05 -2.56
CA ALA A 360 -4.57 -23.98 -1.63
C ALA A 360 -5.26 -22.65 -1.99
N ASP A 361 -5.30 -22.30 -3.28
CA ASP A 361 -5.95 -21.08 -3.77
C ASP A 361 -7.46 -21.08 -3.48
N GLU A 362 -8.15 -22.23 -3.69
CA GLU A 362 -9.57 -22.36 -3.39
C GLU A 362 -9.87 -22.29 -1.88
N LEU A 363 -9.01 -22.87 -1.02
CA LEU A 363 -9.17 -22.77 0.42
C LEU A 363 -8.97 -21.33 0.92
N LEU A 364 -7.94 -20.64 0.42
CA LEU A 364 -7.73 -19.24 0.78
C LEU A 364 -8.88 -18.36 0.26
N TYR A 365 -9.37 -18.62 -0.96
CA TYR A 365 -10.52 -17.94 -1.52
C TYR A 365 -11.82 -18.22 -0.72
N ALA A 366 -12.02 -19.44 -0.23
CA ALA A 366 -13.18 -19.79 0.60
C ALA A 366 -13.32 -18.86 1.82
N ALA A 367 -12.20 -18.43 2.43
CA ALA A 367 -12.21 -17.49 3.52
C ALA A 367 -12.75 -16.09 3.14
N THR A 368 -12.73 -15.73 1.85
CA THR A 368 -13.32 -14.46 1.37
C THR A 368 -14.84 -14.55 1.21
N LEU A 369 -15.40 -15.76 1.16
CA LEU A 369 -16.83 -16.01 0.95
C LEU A 369 -17.67 -15.93 2.24
N THR A 370 -17.04 -15.68 3.38
CA THR A 370 -17.71 -15.49 4.68
C THR A 370 -17.28 -14.17 5.31
N ASN A 371 -18.15 -13.57 6.14
CA ASN A 371 -17.83 -12.42 6.98
C ASN A 371 -17.57 -12.82 8.45
N ASP A 372 -17.83 -14.07 8.82
CA ASP A 372 -17.58 -14.56 10.19
C ASP A 372 -16.07 -14.77 10.41
N ALA A 373 -15.52 -14.03 11.38
CA ALA A 373 -14.11 -14.08 11.69
C ALA A 373 -13.64 -15.46 12.20
N ASN A 374 -14.51 -16.18 12.92
CA ASN A 374 -14.18 -17.50 13.44
C ASN A 374 -14.17 -18.54 12.31
N GLU A 375 -15.12 -18.43 11.38
CA GLU A 375 -15.16 -19.26 10.18
C GLU A 375 -13.93 -19.01 9.29
N LYS A 376 -13.55 -17.73 9.07
CA LYS A 376 -12.31 -17.39 8.35
C LYS A 376 -11.09 -18.04 8.97
N GLU A 377 -10.94 -17.90 10.27
CA GLU A 377 -9.81 -18.49 11.00
C GLU A 377 -9.79 -20.02 10.89
N ALA A 378 -10.95 -20.67 10.99
CA ALA A 378 -11.07 -22.12 10.81
C ALA A 378 -10.64 -22.54 9.41
N ILE A 379 -11.05 -21.80 8.38
CA ILE A 379 -10.65 -22.06 6.99
C ILE A 379 -9.13 -21.89 6.82
N TYR A 380 -8.52 -20.83 7.36
CA TYR A 380 -7.06 -20.63 7.29
C TYR A 380 -6.29 -21.71 8.06
N LYS A 381 -6.78 -22.16 9.21
CA LYS A 381 -6.20 -23.31 9.92
C LYS A 381 -6.23 -24.57 9.07
N LYS A 382 -7.37 -24.81 8.41
CA LYS A 382 -7.51 -25.95 7.52
C LYS A 382 -6.59 -25.85 6.30
N ALA A 383 -6.43 -24.66 5.73
CA ALA A 383 -5.47 -24.42 4.66
C ALA A 383 -4.02 -24.69 5.09
N ALA A 384 -3.63 -24.27 6.31
CA ALA A 384 -2.31 -24.54 6.87
C ALA A 384 -2.07 -26.05 7.15
N GLU A 385 -3.12 -26.79 7.53
CA GLU A 385 -3.05 -28.25 7.69
C GLU A 385 -2.88 -29.00 6.36
N CYS A 386 -3.68 -28.62 5.34
CA CYS A 386 -3.66 -29.30 4.03
C CYS A 386 -2.43 -28.91 3.20
N TYR A 387 -1.95 -27.67 3.34
CA TYR A 387 -0.87 -27.06 2.55
C TYR A 387 0.19 -26.44 3.44
N ASP A 388 0.83 -27.28 4.25
CA ASP A 388 1.80 -26.88 5.30
C ASP A 388 3.03 -26.12 4.77
N LYS A 389 3.31 -26.16 3.49
CA LYS A 389 4.41 -25.44 2.83
C LYS A 389 4.01 -24.05 2.30
N ASP A 390 2.72 -23.72 2.31
CA ASP A 390 2.22 -22.44 1.82
C ASP A 390 2.22 -21.41 2.97
N TYR A 391 3.00 -20.34 2.82
CA TYR A 391 3.12 -19.30 3.87
C TYR A 391 1.82 -18.50 4.05
N ARG A 392 0.97 -18.40 3.00
CA ARG A 392 -0.19 -17.52 2.97
C ARG A 392 -1.19 -17.83 4.07
N ALA A 393 -1.44 -19.11 4.32
CA ALA A 393 -2.35 -19.52 5.38
C ALA A 393 -1.85 -19.08 6.76
N TYR A 394 -0.56 -19.23 7.07
CA TYR A 394 0.05 -18.80 8.33
C TYR A 394 0.05 -17.27 8.45
N ASN A 395 0.36 -16.55 7.36
CA ASN A 395 0.26 -15.08 7.35
C ASN A 395 -1.17 -14.62 7.67
N ASN A 396 -2.17 -15.25 7.05
CA ASN A 396 -3.56 -14.85 7.24
C ASN A 396 -4.07 -15.19 8.66
N LEU A 397 -3.56 -16.27 9.28
CA LEU A 397 -3.76 -16.55 10.70
C LEU A 397 -3.12 -15.49 11.61
N ALA A 398 -1.94 -14.97 11.23
CA ALA A 398 -1.32 -13.86 11.95
C ALA A 398 -2.21 -12.61 11.93
N VAL A 399 -2.84 -12.30 10.78
CA VAL A 399 -3.81 -11.21 10.67
C VAL A 399 -5.03 -11.45 11.55
N MET A 400 -5.56 -12.68 11.60
CA MET A 400 -6.70 -13.01 12.48
C MET A 400 -6.35 -12.81 13.97
N ALA A 401 -5.14 -13.20 14.39
CA ALA A 401 -4.65 -12.99 15.76
C ALA A 401 -4.42 -11.49 16.04
N PHE A 402 -3.82 -10.76 15.10
CA PHE A 402 -3.62 -9.31 15.21
C PHE A 402 -4.95 -8.56 15.41
N ASN A 403 -5.99 -8.90 14.65
CA ASN A 403 -7.32 -8.29 14.75
C ASN A 403 -8.03 -8.61 16.08
N LYS A 404 -7.69 -9.74 16.72
CA LYS A 404 -8.14 -10.09 18.07
C LYS A 404 -7.34 -9.39 19.19
N GLY A 405 -6.29 -8.66 18.84
CA GLY A 405 -5.37 -8.05 19.81
C GLY A 405 -4.33 -9.01 20.39
N ASP A 406 -4.26 -10.24 19.91
CA ASP A 406 -3.26 -11.24 20.37
C ASP A 406 -1.97 -11.10 19.55
N GLU A 407 -1.12 -10.14 19.96
CA GLU A 407 0.14 -9.86 19.28
C GLU A 407 1.15 -11.03 19.39
N ASN A 408 1.10 -11.80 20.48
CA ASN A 408 1.99 -12.93 20.63
C ASN A 408 1.66 -14.05 19.65
N ALA A 409 0.38 -14.38 19.51
CA ALA A 409 -0.07 -15.32 18.49
C ALA A 409 0.21 -14.79 17.08
N ALA A 410 -0.03 -13.50 16.80
CA ALA A 410 0.27 -12.89 15.52
C ALA A 410 1.76 -13.04 15.15
N LYS A 411 2.68 -12.68 16.05
CA LYS A 411 4.13 -12.84 15.84
C LYS A 411 4.53 -14.31 15.65
N SER A 412 3.89 -15.23 16.39
CA SER A 412 4.14 -16.68 16.26
C SER A 412 3.73 -17.18 14.87
N TYR A 413 2.59 -16.77 14.36
CA TYR A 413 2.13 -17.15 13.02
C TYR A 413 3.00 -16.52 11.92
N VAL A 414 3.43 -15.26 12.06
CA VAL A 414 4.40 -14.65 11.12
C VAL A 414 5.71 -15.44 11.10
N LYS A 415 6.22 -15.87 12.25
CA LYS A 415 7.41 -16.74 12.31
C LYS A 415 7.20 -18.06 11.57
N GLN A 416 6.01 -18.66 11.67
CA GLN A 416 5.67 -19.88 10.91
C GLN A 416 5.60 -19.59 9.40
N ALA A 417 5.01 -18.46 8.98
CA ALA A 417 5.01 -18.02 7.60
C ALA A 417 6.44 -17.88 7.05
N PHE A 418 7.34 -17.23 7.78
CA PHE A 418 8.75 -17.08 7.38
C PHE A 418 9.52 -18.40 7.35
N ALA A 419 9.12 -19.41 8.13
CA ALA A 419 9.70 -20.75 8.01
C ALA A 419 9.33 -21.44 6.68
N LYS A 420 8.26 -20.99 6.01
CA LYS A 420 7.82 -21.49 4.69
C LYS A 420 8.36 -20.61 3.55
N ASP A 421 8.31 -19.29 3.71
CA ASP A 421 8.91 -18.31 2.80
C ASP A 421 9.51 -17.13 3.59
N GLN A 422 10.84 -17.09 3.67
CA GLN A 422 11.56 -16.01 4.37
C GLN A 422 11.36 -14.62 3.73
N LYS A 423 10.85 -14.57 2.50
CA LYS A 423 10.62 -13.33 1.75
C LYS A 423 9.14 -12.94 1.71
N ALA A 424 8.26 -13.61 2.49
CA ALA A 424 6.83 -13.29 2.55
C ALA A 424 6.61 -11.81 2.90
N PRO A 425 6.21 -10.94 1.95
CA PRO A 425 6.17 -9.49 2.17
C PRO A 425 5.08 -9.08 3.14
N GLU A 426 3.95 -9.80 3.14
CA GLU A 426 2.84 -9.53 4.07
C GLU A 426 3.23 -9.81 5.52
N GLY A 427 4.09 -10.78 5.78
CA GLY A 427 4.62 -11.06 7.12
C GLY A 427 5.39 -9.87 7.68
N TYR A 428 6.25 -9.25 6.88
CA TYR A 428 6.97 -8.04 7.26
C TYR A 428 6.02 -6.84 7.45
N ALA A 429 5.02 -6.68 6.57
CA ALA A 429 4.01 -5.64 6.71
C ALA A 429 3.22 -5.77 8.01
N ASN A 430 2.83 -6.99 8.39
CA ASN A 430 2.12 -7.26 9.63
C ASN A 430 2.99 -7.02 10.88
N LEU A 431 4.29 -7.36 10.83
CA LEU A 431 5.23 -6.99 11.91
C LEU A 431 5.37 -5.47 12.04
N ALA A 432 5.39 -4.74 10.92
CA ALA A 432 5.40 -3.28 10.94
C ALA A 432 4.14 -2.69 11.58
N LEU A 433 2.94 -3.24 11.29
CA LEU A 433 1.69 -2.83 11.94
C LEU A 433 1.73 -3.05 13.46
N ILE A 434 2.24 -4.20 13.92
CA ILE A 434 2.42 -4.49 15.34
C ILE A 434 3.39 -3.49 15.98
N ALA A 435 4.52 -3.20 15.32
CA ALA A 435 5.50 -2.23 15.81
C ALA A 435 4.90 -0.82 15.90
N LEU A 436 4.12 -0.38 14.90
CA LEU A 436 3.42 0.91 14.91
C LEU A 436 2.38 1.01 16.02
N ARG A 437 1.60 -0.05 16.27
CA ARG A 437 0.64 -0.11 17.38
C ARG A 437 1.34 0.13 18.72
N ASN A 438 2.55 -0.39 18.88
CA ASN A 438 3.38 -0.26 20.07
C ASN A 438 4.23 1.04 20.07
N GLY A 439 4.12 1.90 19.05
CA GLY A 439 4.89 3.14 18.92
C GLY A 439 6.36 2.94 18.54
N ASN A 440 6.76 1.74 18.13
CA ASN A 440 8.14 1.44 17.73
C ASN A 440 8.36 1.74 16.24
N ILE A 441 8.55 3.03 15.93
CA ILE A 441 8.69 3.53 14.56
C ILE A 441 9.91 2.92 13.86
N ALA A 442 11.05 2.79 14.55
CA ALA A 442 12.27 2.26 13.95
C ALA A 442 12.13 0.78 13.53
N GLU A 443 11.46 -0.04 14.34
CA GLU A 443 11.17 -1.43 14.00
C GLU A 443 10.19 -1.53 12.82
N ALA A 444 9.19 -0.64 12.77
CA ALA A 444 8.25 -0.58 11.66
C ALA A 444 8.96 -0.24 10.35
N GLU A 445 9.85 0.74 10.32
CA GLU A 445 10.65 1.11 9.14
C GLU A 445 11.55 -0.04 8.68
N SER A 446 12.22 -0.72 9.61
CA SER A 446 13.07 -1.88 9.29
C SER A 446 12.27 -2.99 8.62
N ASN A 447 11.08 -3.32 9.13
CA ASN A 447 10.23 -4.35 8.53
C ASN A 447 9.70 -3.93 7.16
N LEU A 448 9.28 -2.67 6.98
CA LEU A 448 8.71 -2.18 5.73
C LEU A 448 9.69 -2.20 4.55
N SER A 449 10.99 -2.18 4.80
CA SER A 449 12.00 -2.34 3.74
C SER A 449 11.87 -3.66 2.96
N ASN A 450 11.32 -4.70 3.59
CA ASN A 450 11.09 -6.03 3.02
C ASN A 450 9.63 -6.28 2.60
N ALA A 451 8.73 -5.31 2.79
CA ALA A 451 7.29 -5.45 2.60
C ALA A 451 6.75 -4.80 1.31
N ILE A 452 7.60 -4.30 0.41
CA ILE A 452 7.21 -3.47 -0.75
C ILE A 452 6.10 -4.09 -1.60
N ASN A 453 6.11 -5.42 -1.77
CA ASN A 453 5.14 -6.14 -2.59
C ASN A 453 3.96 -6.68 -1.77
N ALA A 454 3.84 -6.33 -0.50
CA ALA A 454 2.73 -6.80 0.33
C ALA A 454 1.40 -6.21 -0.12
N ASN A 455 0.37 -7.04 -0.15
CA ASN A 455 -0.98 -6.55 -0.24
C ASN A 455 -1.29 -5.67 0.99
N GLY A 456 -1.77 -4.44 0.76
CA GLY A 456 -1.98 -3.46 1.84
C GLY A 456 -0.75 -2.65 2.24
N PHE A 457 0.39 -2.75 1.53
CA PHE A 457 1.60 -1.97 1.82
C PHE A 457 1.34 -0.47 1.97
N GLY A 458 0.48 0.12 1.12
CA GLY A 458 0.12 1.53 1.19
C GLY A 458 -0.51 1.93 2.53
N GLU A 459 -1.39 1.08 3.08
CA GLU A 459 -2.01 1.31 4.40
C GLU A 459 -0.97 1.34 5.53
N VAL A 460 0.02 0.45 5.49
CA VAL A 460 1.08 0.41 6.51
C VAL A 460 2.00 1.61 6.39
N MET A 461 2.40 1.97 5.17
CA MET A 461 3.21 3.18 4.89
C MET A 461 2.47 4.46 5.29
N GLY A 462 1.16 4.52 5.04
CA GLY A 462 0.34 5.64 5.46
C GLY A 462 0.35 5.83 6.98
N ASN A 463 0.15 4.77 7.74
CA ASN A 463 0.21 4.80 9.20
C ASN A 463 1.60 5.15 9.74
N LEU A 464 2.68 4.63 9.12
CA LEU A 464 4.04 5.05 9.46
C LEU A 464 4.24 6.55 9.25
N ASN A 465 3.73 7.10 8.13
CA ASN A 465 3.86 8.52 7.85
C ASN A 465 3.02 9.40 8.78
N ILE A 466 1.84 8.93 9.27
CA ILE A 466 1.11 9.60 10.36
C ILE A 466 1.97 9.62 11.62
N ALA A 467 2.50 8.45 12.03
CA ALA A 467 3.33 8.32 13.21
C ALA A 467 4.59 9.21 13.18
N LYS A 468 5.10 9.53 11.99
CA LYS A 468 6.25 10.42 11.76
C LYS A 468 5.87 11.90 11.59
N GLY A 469 4.58 12.23 11.55
CA GLY A 469 4.11 13.60 11.29
C GLY A 469 4.15 14.03 9.80
N ASN A 470 4.35 13.10 8.86
CA ASN A 470 4.43 13.35 7.41
C ASN A 470 3.05 13.25 6.76
N TYR A 471 2.11 14.08 7.17
CA TYR A 471 0.68 13.92 6.84
C TYR A 471 0.37 13.99 5.34
N ALA A 472 1.01 14.87 4.59
CA ALA A 472 0.82 14.97 3.13
C ALA A 472 1.27 13.69 2.40
N THR A 473 2.34 13.04 2.88
CA THR A 473 2.80 11.74 2.34
C THR A 473 1.86 10.62 2.77
N ALA A 474 1.36 10.66 4.01
CA ALA A 474 0.38 9.69 4.50
C ALA A 474 -0.89 9.68 3.62
N VAL A 475 -1.45 10.85 3.28
CA VAL A 475 -2.61 10.98 2.40
C VAL A 475 -2.36 10.30 1.03
N LYS A 476 -1.18 10.48 0.45
CA LYS A 476 -0.81 9.81 -0.81
C LYS A 476 -0.73 8.28 -0.68
N ASN A 477 -0.19 7.78 0.43
CA ASN A 477 -0.11 6.35 0.68
C ASN A 477 -1.49 5.69 0.86
N PHE A 478 -2.48 6.43 1.36
CA PHE A 478 -3.85 5.99 1.53
C PHE A 478 -4.75 6.21 0.29
N GLU A 479 -4.17 6.49 -0.88
CA GLU A 479 -4.96 6.72 -2.08
C GLU A 479 -5.94 5.56 -2.35
N GLY A 480 -7.22 5.88 -2.50
CA GLY A 480 -8.30 4.89 -2.68
C GLY A 480 -8.78 4.19 -1.40
N SER A 481 -8.09 4.35 -0.28
CA SER A 481 -8.49 3.76 1.00
C SER A 481 -9.70 4.48 1.61
N LYS A 482 -10.55 3.71 2.31
CA LYS A 482 -11.70 4.19 3.08
C LYS A 482 -11.53 3.89 4.58
N SER A 483 -10.31 3.72 5.03
CA SER A 483 -9.99 3.41 6.43
C SER A 483 -10.09 4.64 7.34
N ASN A 484 -10.21 4.41 8.65
CA ASN A 484 -10.09 5.45 9.66
C ASN A 484 -8.70 6.11 9.63
N SER A 485 -7.67 5.35 9.32
CA SER A 485 -6.30 5.88 9.14
C SER A 485 -6.22 6.86 7.98
N ALA A 486 -6.86 6.56 6.84
CA ALA A 486 -6.93 7.47 5.69
C ALA A 486 -7.66 8.78 6.06
N ALA A 487 -8.81 8.68 6.72
CA ALA A 487 -9.55 9.85 7.19
C ALA A 487 -8.74 10.68 8.19
N LEU A 488 -8.04 10.02 9.14
CA LEU A 488 -7.16 10.69 10.09
C LEU A 488 -6.02 11.44 9.39
N ALA A 489 -5.37 10.82 8.41
CA ALA A 489 -4.32 11.50 7.63
C ALA A 489 -4.84 12.75 6.92
N GLN A 490 -6.04 12.69 6.34
CA GLN A 490 -6.70 13.82 5.70
C GLN A 490 -7.05 14.93 6.70
N ILE A 491 -7.52 14.58 7.90
CA ILE A 491 -7.80 15.53 8.99
C ILE A 491 -6.51 16.27 9.39
N LEU A 492 -5.43 15.52 9.61
CA LEU A 492 -4.14 16.08 10.02
C LEU A 492 -3.51 16.93 8.92
N ASN A 493 -3.74 16.55 7.65
CA ASN A 493 -3.35 17.34 6.47
C ASN A 493 -4.32 18.53 6.18
N LYS A 494 -5.35 18.71 7.02
CA LYS A 494 -6.39 19.77 6.90
C LYS A 494 -7.27 19.68 5.66
N ASP A 495 -7.34 18.51 5.02
CA ASP A 495 -8.27 18.22 3.93
C ASP A 495 -9.57 17.64 4.48
N TYR A 496 -10.38 18.53 5.09
CA TYR A 496 -11.60 18.15 5.78
C TYR A 496 -12.69 17.63 4.82
N ALA A 497 -12.72 18.12 3.59
CA ALA A 497 -13.69 17.66 2.60
C ALA A 497 -13.44 16.19 2.21
N ALA A 498 -12.19 15.85 1.96
CA ALA A 498 -11.78 14.46 1.68
C ALA A 498 -12.06 13.55 2.89
N ALA A 499 -11.74 14.01 4.11
CA ALA A 499 -11.99 13.24 5.34
C ALA A 499 -13.48 12.91 5.52
N VAL A 500 -14.37 13.90 5.31
CA VAL A 500 -15.83 13.68 5.35
C VAL A 500 -16.28 12.67 4.30
N ALA A 501 -15.77 12.77 3.06
CA ALA A 501 -16.10 11.84 2.00
C ALA A 501 -15.64 10.42 2.34
N THR A 502 -14.39 10.26 2.82
CA THR A 502 -13.82 8.97 3.23
C THR A 502 -14.65 8.32 4.35
N LEU A 503 -15.01 9.08 5.40
CA LEU A 503 -15.78 8.57 6.54
C LEU A 503 -17.23 8.19 6.16
N LYS A 504 -17.87 8.95 5.26
CA LYS A 504 -19.22 8.65 4.77
C LYS A 504 -19.29 7.42 3.87
N ASP A 505 -18.20 7.12 3.17
CA ASP A 505 -18.13 6.00 2.21
C ASP A 505 -17.74 4.65 2.88
N GLN A 506 -17.57 4.65 4.20
CA GLN A 506 -17.29 3.43 4.96
C GLN A 506 -18.53 2.56 5.07
N LYS A 507 -18.42 1.29 4.68
CA LYS A 507 -19.52 0.31 4.80
C LYS A 507 -19.87 -0.04 6.25
N ASN A 508 -18.89 -0.01 7.15
CA ASN A 508 -19.01 -0.41 8.55
C ASN A 508 -18.35 0.67 9.44
N ALA A 509 -18.98 1.84 9.52
CA ALA A 509 -18.52 2.92 10.38
C ALA A 509 -18.58 2.52 11.87
N ASP A 510 -17.42 2.52 12.52
CA ASP A 510 -17.26 2.18 13.93
C ASP A 510 -17.31 3.42 14.86
N ALA A 511 -17.00 3.23 16.14
CA ALA A 511 -16.95 4.33 17.10
C ALA A 511 -15.87 5.36 16.76
N LEU A 512 -14.73 4.93 16.23
CA LEU A 512 -13.65 5.84 15.84
C LEU A 512 -14.01 6.64 14.60
N SER A 513 -14.75 6.05 13.65
CA SER A 513 -15.27 6.77 12.47
C SER A 513 -16.13 7.97 12.89
N ASP A 514 -17.06 7.76 13.84
CA ASP A 514 -17.89 8.83 14.36
C ASP A 514 -17.06 9.87 15.15
N TYR A 515 -16.06 9.42 15.91
CA TYR A 515 -15.17 10.31 16.65
C TYR A 515 -14.36 11.22 15.71
N LEU A 516 -13.80 10.65 14.64
CA LEU A 516 -13.09 11.42 13.61
C LEU A 516 -14.03 12.39 12.89
N MET A 517 -15.27 11.97 12.61
CA MET A 517 -16.29 12.86 12.03
C MET A 517 -16.61 14.01 12.97
N ALA A 518 -16.72 13.76 14.29
CA ALA A 518 -16.92 14.81 15.28
C ALA A 518 -15.78 15.84 15.26
N ILE A 519 -14.53 15.39 15.18
CA ILE A 519 -13.34 16.28 15.06
C ILE A 519 -13.47 17.15 13.80
N VAL A 520 -13.77 16.54 12.64
CA VAL A 520 -13.88 17.27 11.37
C VAL A 520 -14.99 18.32 11.44
N GLN A 521 -16.17 17.94 11.93
CA GLN A 521 -17.30 18.86 12.05
C GLN A 521 -16.97 20.02 13.00
N ASN A 522 -16.30 19.73 14.12
CA ASN A 522 -15.91 20.78 15.06
C ASN A 522 -14.86 21.75 14.47
N ARG A 523 -13.85 21.22 13.78
CA ARG A 523 -12.84 22.05 13.09
C ARG A 523 -13.44 22.91 11.98
N GLN A 524 -14.53 22.47 11.35
CA GLN A 524 -15.30 23.24 10.37
C GLN A 524 -16.29 24.23 11.01
N GLY A 525 -16.46 24.21 12.33
CA GLY A 525 -17.36 25.08 13.09
C GLY A 525 -18.81 24.59 13.16
N ASN A 526 -19.09 23.36 12.75
CA ASN A 526 -20.39 22.72 12.81
C ASN A 526 -20.59 22.04 14.17
N THR A 527 -20.64 22.84 15.26
CA THR A 527 -20.63 22.34 16.65
C THR A 527 -21.80 21.41 16.99
N ALA A 528 -23.00 21.65 16.44
CA ALA A 528 -24.16 20.78 16.65
C ALA A 528 -23.91 19.39 16.07
N ALA A 529 -23.47 19.30 14.81
CA ALA A 529 -23.15 18.03 14.16
C ALA A 529 -21.97 17.33 14.87
N ALA A 530 -20.96 18.08 15.31
CA ALA A 530 -19.85 17.56 16.08
C ALA A 530 -20.32 16.90 17.38
N GLN A 531 -21.26 17.53 18.10
CA GLN A 531 -21.84 16.96 19.31
C GLN A 531 -22.61 15.66 19.04
N ASP A 532 -23.41 15.62 17.96
CA ASP A 532 -24.19 14.44 17.60
C ASP A 532 -23.26 13.25 17.25
N TYR A 533 -22.21 13.47 16.47
CA TYR A 533 -21.24 12.44 16.14
C TYR A 533 -20.43 12.00 17.37
N LEU A 534 -20.06 12.92 18.27
CA LEU A 534 -19.35 12.57 19.51
C LEU A 534 -20.23 11.68 20.41
N ASN A 535 -21.51 12.04 20.56
CA ASN A 535 -22.47 11.23 21.32
C ASN A 535 -22.66 9.84 20.69
N SER A 536 -22.69 9.75 19.37
CA SER A 536 -22.76 8.48 18.65
C SER A 536 -21.51 7.62 18.89
N ALA A 537 -20.32 8.22 18.83
CA ALA A 537 -19.05 7.55 19.12
C ALA A 537 -19.03 6.97 20.54
N ILE A 538 -19.40 7.77 21.54
CA ILE A 538 -19.46 7.34 22.96
C ILE A 538 -20.51 6.25 23.18
N LYS A 539 -21.66 6.33 22.49
CA LYS A 539 -22.68 5.28 22.53
C LYS A 539 -22.20 3.95 21.98
N LYS A 540 -21.42 3.99 20.90
CA LYS A 540 -20.81 2.78 20.28
C LYS A 540 -19.67 2.23 21.15
N ASN A 541 -18.88 3.10 21.80
CA ASN A 541 -17.77 2.73 22.67
C ASN A 541 -17.66 3.71 23.85
N SER A 542 -18.13 3.30 25.02
CA SER A 542 -18.16 4.12 26.23
C SER A 542 -16.77 4.53 26.74
N ALA A 543 -15.71 3.80 26.39
CA ALA A 543 -14.34 4.17 26.75
C ALA A 543 -13.89 5.52 26.11
N LEU A 544 -14.52 5.93 25.00
CA LEU A 544 -14.25 7.21 24.36
C LEU A 544 -14.74 8.40 25.19
N SER A 545 -15.65 8.23 26.15
CA SER A 545 -16.14 9.32 27.00
C SER A 545 -14.99 9.97 27.79
N GLN A 546 -14.20 9.16 28.51
CA GLN A 546 -13.06 9.64 29.27
C GLN A 546 -11.98 10.25 28.37
N TYR A 547 -11.75 9.69 27.19
CA TYR A 547 -10.81 10.23 26.22
C TYR A 547 -11.27 11.61 25.71
N ALA A 548 -12.55 11.76 25.33
CA ALA A 548 -13.14 13.01 24.86
C ALA A 548 -13.14 14.11 25.94
N ASP A 549 -13.30 13.73 27.22
CA ASP A 549 -13.24 14.69 28.36
C ASP A 549 -11.86 15.36 28.52
N ASN A 550 -10.83 14.73 28.00
CA ASN A 550 -9.45 15.23 28.03
C ASN A 550 -9.03 15.82 26.67
N ASP A 551 -9.79 15.58 25.61
CA ASP A 551 -9.45 16.01 24.25
C ASP A 551 -9.82 17.50 24.02
N LEU A 552 -8.81 18.32 23.75
CA LEU A 552 -9.00 19.73 23.46
C LEU A 552 -9.75 19.98 22.14
N GLU A 553 -9.86 18.99 21.26
CA GLU A 553 -10.71 19.09 20.07
C GLU A 553 -12.16 19.45 20.41
N PHE A 554 -12.64 19.05 21.58
CA PHE A 554 -14.02 19.24 22.03
C PHE A 554 -14.16 20.21 23.22
N ALA A 555 -13.14 20.99 23.51
CA ALA A 555 -13.16 21.93 24.65
C ALA A 555 -14.29 22.99 24.55
N ASN A 556 -14.80 23.25 23.34
CA ASN A 556 -15.87 24.18 23.04
C ASN A 556 -17.26 23.54 22.96
N LEU A 557 -17.38 22.22 23.03
CA LEU A 557 -18.66 21.52 23.03
C LEU A 557 -19.28 21.48 24.44
N LYS A 558 -20.60 21.43 24.49
CA LYS A 558 -21.32 21.27 25.78
C LYS A 558 -21.10 19.83 26.27
N LYS A 559 -20.67 19.71 27.52
CA LYS A 559 -20.57 18.42 28.19
C LYS A 559 -21.88 17.99 28.79
#